data_99936fbe9c4cff2a492a2a2cc9d98655
#
_entry.id   99936fbe9c4cff2a492a2a2cc9d98655
#
_cell.length_a   1.000
_cell.length_b   1.000
_cell.length_c   1.000
_cell.angle_alpha   90.00
_cell.angle_beta   90.00
_cell.angle_gamma   90.00
#
_symmetry.space_group_name_H-M   'P 1'
#
loop_
_entity.id
_entity.type
_entity.pdbx_description
1 polymer ?
#
loop_
_entity_poly.entity_id
_entity_poly.type
_entity_poly.pdbx_seq_one_letter_code
_entity_poly.pdbx_strand_id
1 'polypeptide(L)'
;MMKKRIFSAVLLSAAMFAPAALQASAMAATASSAKSAGASATASSAKSAGASTTASSAKSANALVKASSAKSKSSASQKSKVLDNGYPFVQVPFTSVKIAQNTFWGARLKAAREVTVPLAFSKCESEHRYKNFEMAAYTLQHPGHAGLDTKEWDVSKFMGFSFDDTDVYKTIEGASYILQTYPDKKMKAYIDSVLNVVGAAQEPDGYLYTARTINPKHPHGWSGATRWSKVEVLSHELYNLGHMVDAACAHYQATGSRKFLDIAKRYADCVIREVGPQAGQHRVVPGHQIAEMALARLYTLTGEKKYLDEAKYFLDARGTTSIHDAYSQSDKPILKQNEAWGHAVRAGYMYAGIADVAALTRDSDYIKTI
;
A
#
# COMPACT_ATOMS: atom_id res chain seq x y z
N MET A 1 19.87 31.99 -0.94
CA MET A 1 18.41 31.81 -1.11
C MET A 1 17.97 30.36 -1.26
N MET A 2 18.78 29.39 -0.81
CA MET A 2 18.53 27.94 -1.00
C MET A 2 18.05 27.15 0.25
N LYS A 3 17.81 27.81 1.37
CA LYS A 3 17.46 27.13 2.65
C LYS A 3 15.98 26.89 2.93
N LYS A 4 15.04 27.32 2.07
CA LYS A 4 13.58 27.23 2.33
C LYS A 4 12.83 26.11 1.59
N ARG A 5 13.46 25.36 0.68
CA ARG A 5 12.75 24.37 -0.16
C ARG A 5 12.80 22.91 0.29
N ILE A 6 13.64 22.57 1.27
CA ILE A 6 13.89 21.17 1.68
C ILE A 6 12.88 20.66 2.74
N PHE A 7 12.15 21.56 3.42
CA PHE A 7 11.19 21.17 4.47
C PHE A 7 9.86 20.62 3.93
N SER A 8 9.54 20.78 2.65
CA SER A 8 8.23 20.40 2.08
C SER A 8 8.10 18.90 1.76
N ALA A 9 9.17 18.22 1.41
CA ALA A 9 9.10 16.81 1.00
C ALA A 9 8.84 15.84 2.17
N VAL A 10 9.33 16.16 3.36
CA VAL A 10 9.11 15.32 4.56
C VAL A 10 7.70 15.52 5.15
N LEU A 11 7.06 16.68 4.88
CA LEU A 11 5.69 16.95 5.34
C LEU A 11 4.61 16.33 4.43
N LEU A 12 4.90 16.00 3.18
CA LEU A 12 3.91 15.42 2.26
C LEU A 12 3.53 13.98 2.61
N SER A 13 4.44 13.18 3.13
CA SER A 13 4.12 11.82 3.58
C SER A 13 3.28 11.76 4.85
N ALA A 14 3.28 12.83 5.67
CA ALA A 14 2.46 12.92 6.88
C ALA A 14 1.07 13.54 6.63
N ALA A 15 0.86 14.24 5.52
CA ALA A 15 -0.39 14.94 5.22
C ALA A 15 -1.44 14.08 4.48
N MET A 16 -1.12 12.84 4.08
CA MET A 16 -2.04 11.97 3.33
C MET A 16 -2.99 11.14 4.20
N PHE A 17 -3.07 11.39 5.50
CA PHE A 17 -4.11 10.82 6.35
C PHE A 17 -5.33 11.72 6.47
N ALA A 18 -5.90 12.17 5.35
CA ALA A 18 -7.27 12.66 5.31
C ALA A 18 -8.21 11.48 5.07
N PRO A 19 -9.31 11.34 5.83
CA PRO A 19 -10.21 10.21 5.67
C PRO A 19 -10.84 10.21 4.26
N ALA A 20 -11.03 9.03 3.69
CA ALA A 20 -11.60 8.77 2.37
C ALA A 20 -12.95 9.49 2.08
N ALA A 21 -13.62 10.00 3.10
CA ALA A 21 -14.84 10.78 2.97
C ALA A 21 -14.67 12.12 2.22
N LEU A 22 -13.46 12.69 2.16
CA LEU A 22 -13.22 13.93 1.41
C LEU A 22 -12.91 13.70 -0.08
N GLN A 23 -12.54 12.49 -0.49
CA GLN A 23 -12.28 12.18 -1.89
C GLN A 23 -13.55 11.88 -2.69
N ALA A 24 -14.62 11.44 -2.04
CA ALA A 24 -15.92 11.20 -2.69
C ALA A 24 -16.64 12.49 -3.11
N SER A 25 -16.40 13.61 -2.42
CA SER A 25 -17.07 14.89 -2.72
C SER A 25 -16.51 15.60 -3.96
N ALA A 26 -15.29 15.33 -4.38
CA ALA A 26 -14.70 15.97 -5.57
C ALA A 26 -15.10 15.30 -6.89
N MET A 27 -15.58 14.07 -6.88
CA MET A 27 -16.05 13.36 -8.08
C MET A 27 -17.56 13.50 -8.36
N ALA A 28 -18.35 14.01 -7.40
CA ALA A 28 -19.78 14.19 -7.55
C ALA A 28 -20.21 15.51 -8.24
N ALA A 29 -19.26 16.39 -8.53
CA ALA A 29 -19.57 17.73 -9.06
C ALA A 29 -19.76 17.82 -10.60
N THR A 30 -19.61 16.73 -11.35
CA THR A 30 -19.76 16.74 -12.82
C THR A 30 -20.89 15.90 -13.39
N ALA A 31 -21.77 15.35 -12.55
CA ALA A 31 -22.92 14.58 -13.05
C ALA A 31 -24.17 14.81 -12.19
N SER A 32 -24.73 16.01 -12.20
CA SER A 32 -26.12 16.21 -11.79
C SER A 32 -26.68 17.53 -12.32
N SER A 33 -27.29 17.46 -13.49
CA SER A 33 -28.41 18.31 -13.85
C SER A 33 -29.53 17.40 -14.36
N ALA A 34 -30.38 16.87 -13.45
CA ALA A 34 -31.77 16.49 -13.76
C ALA A 34 -32.52 16.10 -12.48
N LYS A 35 -33.53 16.98 -12.19
CA LYS A 35 -34.85 16.74 -11.57
C LYS A 35 -34.95 16.24 -10.11
N SER A 36 -35.46 17.20 -9.35
CA SER A 36 -36.20 17.08 -8.09
C SER A 36 -37.49 16.26 -8.18
N ALA A 37 -37.75 15.41 -7.20
CA ALA A 37 -39.09 15.15 -6.65
C ALA A 37 -38.94 14.52 -5.27
N GLY A 38 -39.69 15.05 -4.30
CA GLY A 38 -39.55 14.76 -2.89
C GLY A 38 -40.25 13.49 -2.42
N ALA A 39 -39.90 13.07 -1.23
CA ALA A 39 -40.82 12.43 -0.28
C ALA A 39 -40.20 12.41 1.13
N SER A 40 -41.00 12.87 2.09
CA SER A 40 -40.85 12.84 3.54
C SER A 40 -40.98 11.41 4.08
N ALA A 41 -40.25 11.03 5.10
CA ALA A 41 -40.66 10.00 6.04
C ALA A 41 -39.90 10.06 7.38
N THR A 42 -40.60 10.34 8.34
CA THR A 42 -40.71 10.07 9.80
C THR A 42 -39.67 9.18 10.49
N ALA A 43 -39.21 9.73 11.62
CA ALA A 43 -38.48 9.04 12.68
C ALA A 43 -39.36 8.05 13.45
N SER A 44 -38.80 6.92 13.85
CA SER A 44 -39.36 6.05 14.90
C SER A 44 -38.24 5.50 15.78
N SER A 45 -38.38 5.81 17.06
CA SER A 45 -37.59 5.35 18.19
C SER A 45 -37.96 3.93 18.60
N ALA A 46 -37.01 3.10 18.97
CA ALA A 46 -37.27 1.90 19.77
C ALA A 46 -36.18 1.68 20.84
N LYS A 47 -36.68 1.34 22.00
CA LYS A 47 -36.03 1.25 23.30
C LYS A 47 -35.16 0.00 23.49
N SER A 48 -34.22 0.16 24.42
CA SER A 48 -33.40 -0.84 25.07
C SER A 48 -34.16 -2.00 25.72
N ALA A 49 -33.62 -3.19 25.69
CA ALA A 49 -33.81 -4.20 26.72
C ALA A 49 -32.51 -4.98 26.96
N GLY A 50 -32.08 -4.99 28.22
CA GLY A 50 -30.92 -5.75 28.65
C GLY A 50 -31.31 -7.19 29.04
N ALA A 51 -30.36 -8.08 28.99
CA ALA A 51 -30.37 -9.33 29.73
C ALA A 51 -28.96 -9.76 30.14
N SER A 52 -28.84 -10.11 31.36
CA SER A 52 -27.74 -10.53 32.21
C SER A 52 -27.54 -12.06 32.17
N THR A 53 -26.35 -12.46 32.70
CA THR A 53 -25.98 -13.78 33.27
C THR A 53 -25.52 -14.84 32.24
N THR A 54 -24.49 -15.64 32.47
CA THR A 54 -23.93 -16.26 33.71
C THR A 54 -22.51 -16.76 33.45
N ALA A 55 -21.69 -16.74 34.49
CA ALA A 55 -20.35 -17.34 34.54
C ALA A 55 -20.44 -18.88 34.66
N SER A 56 -19.48 -19.56 34.05
CA SER A 56 -19.17 -20.94 34.40
C SER A 56 -17.65 -21.12 34.46
N SER A 57 -17.19 -21.55 35.61
CA SER A 57 -15.84 -21.89 36.03
C SER A 57 -15.39 -23.24 35.48
N ALA A 58 -14.14 -23.36 35.06
CA ALA A 58 -13.46 -24.65 35.11
C ALA A 58 -11.99 -24.46 35.53
N LYS A 59 -11.59 -25.27 36.50
CA LYS A 59 -10.32 -25.25 37.23
C LYS A 59 -9.18 -25.95 36.50
N SER A 60 -7.99 -25.46 36.77
CA SER A 60 -6.71 -26.13 37.04
C SER A 60 -6.17 -27.20 36.10
N ALA A 61 -4.97 -26.92 35.56
CA ALA A 61 -3.86 -27.87 35.69
C ALA A 61 -2.52 -27.11 35.69
N ASN A 62 -1.85 -27.12 36.83
CA ASN A 62 -0.46 -26.73 37.01
C ASN A 62 0.46 -27.76 36.35
N ALA A 63 1.35 -27.34 35.46
CA ALA A 63 2.57 -28.06 35.14
C ALA A 63 3.75 -27.10 35.21
N LEU A 64 4.58 -27.30 36.21
CA LEU A 64 5.89 -26.67 36.34
C LEU A 64 6.77 -27.08 35.14
N VAL A 65 7.22 -26.09 34.37
CA VAL A 65 8.38 -26.24 33.51
C VAL A 65 9.42 -25.21 33.94
N LYS A 66 10.59 -25.73 34.33
CA LYS A 66 11.76 -24.97 34.79
C LYS A 66 12.14 -23.89 33.78
N ALA A 67 12.26 -22.68 34.27
CA ALA A 67 12.86 -21.56 33.54
C ALA A 67 14.36 -21.83 33.34
N SER A 68 14.77 -22.09 32.11
CA SER A 68 16.15 -21.91 31.71
C SER A 68 16.31 -20.44 31.30
N SER A 69 17.16 -19.73 32.03
CA SER A 69 17.54 -18.35 31.76
C SER A 69 18.35 -18.27 30.46
N ALA A 70 17.66 -18.15 29.31
CA ALA A 70 18.30 -17.69 28.10
C ALA A 70 18.33 -16.15 28.16
N LYS A 71 19.52 -15.58 28.37
CA LYS A 71 19.79 -14.15 28.18
C LYS A 71 19.25 -13.76 26.82
N SER A 72 18.22 -12.92 26.79
CA SER A 72 17.76 -12.27 25.58
C SER A 72 18.93 -11.43 25.05
N LYS A 73 19.55 -11.90 23.97
CA LYS A 73 20.41 -11.03 23.15
C LYS A 73 19.51 -9.91 22.67
N SER A 74 19.81 -8.69 23.13
CA SER A 74 19.22 -7.47 22.61
C SER A 74 19.20 -7.55 21.09
N SER A 75 18.03 -7.31 20.49
CA SER A 75 17.89 -7.16 19.06
C SER A 75 18.91 -6.13 18.59
N ALA A 76 20.00 -6.58 17.99
CA ALA A 76 20.91 -5.70 17.30
C ALA A 76 20.06 -4.95 16.27
N SER A 77 19.90 -3.65 16.47
CA SER A 77 19.40 -2.72 15.49
C SER A 77 20.11 -3.08 14.18
N GLN A 78 19.37 -3.69 13.23
CA GLN A 78 19.88 -3.86 11.88
C GLN A 78 20.10 -2.45 11.35
N LYS A 79 21.36 -1.97 11.43
CA LYS A 79 21.78 -0.79 10.72
C LYS A 79 21.45 -1.05 9.27
N SER A 80 20.43 -0.36 8.76
CA SER A 80 20.24 -0.21 7.32
C SER A 80 21.63 0.03 6.74
N LYS A 81 22.06 -0.81 5.80
CA LYS A 81 23.26 -0.51 5.02
C LYS A 81 22.92 0.74 4.25
N VAL A 82 23.23 1.88 4.83
CA VAL A 82 23.19 3.15 4.12
C VAL A 82 24.15 2.97 2.96
N LEU A 83 23.62 2.95 1.75
CA LEU A 83 24.42 2.83 0.55
C LEU A 83 25.23 4.12 0.46
N ASP A 84 26.50 4.07 0.80
CA ASP A 84 27.42 5.18 0.64
C ASP A 84 27.72 5.35 -0.86
N ASN A 85 26.87 6.16 -1.50
CA ASN A 85 27.04 6.53 -2.91
C ASN A 85 27.54 7.97 -3.06
N GLY A 86 27.97 8.61 -1.94
CA GLY A 86 28.43 9.99 -1.93
C GLY A 86 27.33 11.05 -2.09
N TYR A 87 26.04 10.69 -1.98
CA TYR A 87 24.96 11.69 -1.93
C TYR A 87 25.02 12.46 -0.61
N PRO A 88 24.89 13.81 -0.62
CA PRO A 88 25.18 14.64 0.56
C PRO A 88 24.15 14.49 1.69
N PHE A 89 23.01 13.84 1.46
CA PHE A 89 21.97 13.64 2.44
C PHE A 89 21.71 12.15 2.66
N VAL A 90 21.58 11.78 3.91
CA VAL A 90 21.19 10.43 4.33
C VAL A 90 19.87 10.52 5.08
N GLN A 91 18.89 9.71 4.68
CA GLN A 91 17.61 9.64 5.37
C GLN A 91 17.79 9.10 6.79
N VAL A 92 17.21 9.78 7.77
CA VAL A 92 17.12 9.26 9.12
C VAL A 92 16.04 8.18 9.16
N PRO A 93 16.38 6.93 9.51
CA PRO A 93 15.37 5.88 9.63
C PRO A 93 14.29 6.27 10.66
N PHE A 94 13.02 6.08 10.32
CA PHE A 94 11.93 6.39 11.25
C PHE A 94 12.04 5.63 12.57
N THR A 95 12.70 4.48 12.57
CA THR A 95 13.01 3.69 13.77
C THR A 95 13.95 4.40 14.74
N SER A 96 14.67 5.41 14.29
CA SER A 96 15.55 6.25 15.09
C SER A 96 14.90 7.54 15.58
N VAL A 97 13.65 7.83 15.14
CA VAL A 97 12.92 9.06 15.49
C VAL A 97 12.05 8.80 16.72
N LYS A 98 12.13 9.68 17.71
CA LYS A 98 11.26 9.68 18.89
C LYS A 98 10.45 10.95 18.95
N ILE A 99 9.14 10.80 19.06
CA ILE A 99 8.20 11.92 19.19
C ILE A 99 7.84 12.09 20.67
N ALA A 100 8.08 13.29 21.21
CA ALA A 100 7.73 13.61 22.60
C ALA A 100 6.19 13.64 22.78
N GLN A 101 5.72 12.93 23.82
CA GLN A 101 4.28 12.68 24.02
C GLN A 101 3.47 13.96 24.37
N ASN A 102 4.08 14.90 25.04
CA ASN A 102 3.46 16.17 25.48
C ASN A 102 3.52 17.28 24.41
N THR A 103 3.67 16.92 23.14
CA THR A 103 3.74 17.84 22.02
C THR A 103 2.51 17.71 21.10
N PHE A 104 2.36 18.66 20.17
CA PHE A 104 1.36 18.58 19.10
C PHE A 104 1.41 17.24 18.36
N TRP A 105 2.62 16.78 17.99
CA TRP A 105 2.81 15.52 17.27
C TRP A 105 2.55 14.30 18.15
N GLY A 106 2.89 14.37 19.45
CA GLY A 106 2.56 13.30 20.40
C GLY A 106 1.06 13.08 20.52
N ALA A 107 0.27 14.16 20.60
CA ALA A 107 -1.19 14.07 20.61
C ALA A 107 -1.76 13.45 19.32
N ARG A 108 -1.19 13.78 18.13
CA ARG A 108 -1.58 13.19 16.85
C ARG A 108 -1.24 11.70 16.79
N LEU A 109 -0.05 11.33 17.25
CA LEU A 109 0.36 9.93 17.30
C LEU A 109 -0.52 9.09 18.23
N LYS A 110 -0.92 9.66 19.39
CA LYS A 110 -1.89 9.03 20.29
C LYS A 110 -3.24 8.82 19.59
N ALA A 111 -3.77 9.84 18.92
CA ALA A 111 -5.03 9.73 18.17
C ALA A 111 -4.93 8.68 17.04
N ALA A 112 -3.80 8.63 16.33
CA ALA A 112 -3.56 7.61 15.31
C ALA A 112 -3.60 6.19 15.90
N ARG A 113 -2.95 5.98 17.07
CA ARG A 113 -2.94 4.70 17.77
C ARG A 113 -4.32 4.27 18.27
N GLU A 114 -5.02 5.18 18.95
CA GLU A 114 -6.22 4.83 19.72
C GLU A 114 -7.50 4.88 18.88
N VAL A 115 -7.51 5.63 17.79
CA VAL A 115 -8.70 5.88 16.97
C VAL A 115 -8.46 5.54 15.50
N THR A 116 -7.50 6.18 14.83
CA THR A 116 -7.42 6.14 13.36
C THR A 116 -7.08 4.73 12.85
N VAL A 117 -6.06 4.09 13.40
CA VAL A 117 -5.64 2.74 12.95
C VAL A 117 -6.70 1.69 13.27
N PRO A 118 -7.29 1.61 14.50
CA PRO A 118 -8.39 0.70 14.76
C PRO A 118 -9.61 0.93 13.86
N LEU A 119 -9.97 2.19 13.60
CA LEU A 119 -11.06 2.53 12.69
C LEU A 119 -10.74 2.08 11.25
N ALA A 120 -9.52 2.31 10.77
CA ALA A 120 -9.11 1.90 9.43
C ALA A 120 -9.21 0.38 9.25
N PHE A 121 -8.75 -0.41 10.23
CA PHE A 121 -8.93 -1.86 10.20
C PHE A 121 -10.40 -2.28 10.19
N SER A 122 -11.24 -1.65 11.05
CA SER A 122 -12.67 -1.95 11.05
C SER A 122 -13.36 -1.60 9.75
N LYS A 123 -12.88 -0.55 9.05
CA LYS A 123 -13.34 -0.19 7.71
C LYS A 123 -12.89 -1.18 6.65
N CYS A 124 -11.66 -1.65 6.69
CA CYS A 124 -11.22 -2.73 5.79
C CYS A 124 -12.10 -3.98 5.92
N GLU A 125 -12.57 -4.29 7.13
CA GLU A 125 -13.48 -5.40 7.38
C GLU A 125 -14.91 -5.09 6.88
N SER A 126 -15.51 -3.98 7.31
CA SER A 126 -16.90 -3.62 6.97
C SER A 126 -17.13 -3.31 5.50
N GLU A 127 -16.09 -2.81 4.81
CA GLU A 127 -16.11 -2.52 3.38
C GLU A 127 -15.58 -3.70 2.53
N HIS A 128 -15.50 -4.88 3.12
CA HIS A 128 -15.15 -6.15 2.46
C HIS A 128 -13.74 -6.20 1.82
N ARG A 129 -12.77 -5.38 2.28
CA ARG A 129 -11.41 -5.38 1.72
C ARG A 129 -10.71 -6.72 1.90
N TYR A 130 -10.86 -7.35 3.06
CA TYR A 130 -10.32 -8.69 3.31
C TYR A 130 -11.03 -9.75 2.48
N LYS A 131 -12.33 -9.57 2.23
CA LYS A 131 -13.14 -10.48 1.42
C LYS A 131 -12.61 -10.61 -0.01
N ASN A 132 -12.09 -9.53 -0.59
CA ASN A 132 -11.47 -9.57 -1.91
C ASN A 132 -10.29 -10.57 -1.96
N PHE A 133 -9.43 -10.56 -0.93
CA PHE A 133 -8.33 -11.52 -0.84
C PHE A 133 -8.83 -12.94 -0.58
N GLU A 134 -9.83 -13.13 0.27
CA GLU A 134 -10.43 -14.43 0.52
C GLU A 134 -11.05 -15.04 -0.76
N MET A 135 -11.77 -14.24 -1.55
CA MET A 135 -12.33 -14.66 -2.83
C MET A 135 -11.24 -15.00 -3.86
N ALA A 136 -10.17 -14.20 -3.92
CA ALA A 136 -9.03 -14.48 -4.79
C ALA A 136 -8.34 -15.80 -4.39
N ALA A 137 -8.10 -16.00 -3.08
CA ALA A 137 -7.54 -17.24 -2.55
C ALA A 137 -8.43 -18.46 -2.83
N TYR A 138 -9.76 -18.30 -2.69
CA TYR A 138 -10.71 -19.34 -3.05
C TYR A 138 -10.60 -19.75 -4.54
N THR A 139 -10.56 -18.75 -5.43
CA THR A 139 -10.41 -19.00 -6.88
C THR A 139 -9.11 -19.76 -7.20
N LEU A 140 -7.99 -19.39 -6.55
CA LEU A 140 -6.71 -20.08 -6.74
C LEU A 140 -6.74 -21.53 -6.25
N GLN A 141 -7.44 -21.80 -5.16
CA GLN A 141 -7.58 -23.15 -4.60
C GLN A 141 -8.59 -24.02 -5.38
N HIS A 142 -9.50 -23.39 -6.11
CA HIS A 142 -10.59 -24.03 -6.85
C HIS A 142 -10.65 -23.55 -8.30
N PRO A 143 -9.66 -23.86 -9.15
CA PRO A 143 -9.57 -23.29 -10.52
C PRO A 143 -10.80 -23.55 -11.40
N GLY A 144 -11.56 -24.63 -11.15
CA GLY A 144 -12.80 -24.95 -11.86
C GLY A 144 -14.00 -24.12 -11.41
N HIS A 145 -13.87 -23.37 -10.32
CA HIS A 145 -14.94 -22.59 -9.70
C HIS A 145 -14.75 -21.08 -9.84
N ALA A 146 -13.72 -20.62 -10.56
CA ALA A 146 -13.48 -19.22 -10.78
C ALA A 146 -14.70 -18.54 -11.42
N GLY A 147 -15.19 -17.48 -10.81
CA GLY A 147 -16.37 -16.75 -11.25
C GLY A 147 -17.71 -17.40 -10.91
N LEU A 148 -17.75 -18.43 -10.08
CA LEU A 148 -18.98 -19.04 -9.59
C LEU A 148 -19.37 -18.52 -8.22
N ASP A 149 -20.68 -18.47 -7.97
CA ASP A 149 -21.22 -18.14 -6.66
C ASP A 149 -20.96 -19.26 -5.66
N THR A 150 -20.75 -18.86 -4.42
CA THR A 150 -20.68 -19.75 -3.27
C THR A 150 -21.82 -19.46 -2.31
N LYS A 151 -21.95 -20.29 -1.25
CA LYS A 151 -22.92 -20.01 -0.17
C LYS A 151 -22.58 -18.75 0.62
N GLU A 152 -21.31 -18.35 0.63
CA GLU A 152 -20.84 -17.24 1.44
C GLU A 152 -20.78 -15.93 0.68
N TRP A 153 -20.39 -15.97 -0.62
CA TRP A 153 -20.26 -14.78 -1.46
C TRP A 153 -20.29 -15.13 -2.95
N ASP A 154 -20.61 -14.14 -3.74
CA ASP A 154 -20.53 -14.20 -5.20
C ASP A 154 -19.08 -13.93 -5.63
N VAL A 155 -18.34 -14.98 -5.94
CA VAL A 155 -16.94 -14.88 -6.40
C VAL A 155 -16.82 -14.32 -7.83
N SER A 156 -17.96 -14.12 -8.54
CA SER A 156 -17.95 -13.47 -9.84
C SER A 156 -17.82 -11.96 -9.76
N LYS A 157 -18.08 -11.37 -8.59
CA LYS A 157 -18.08 -9.93 -8.36
C LYS A 157 -16.88 -9.49 -7.54
N PHE A 158 -16.17 -8.52 -8.06
CA PHE A 158 -15.23 -7.76 -7.29
C PHE A 158 -15.96 -6.71 -6.45
N MET A 159 -15.67 -6.64 -5.16
CA MET A 159 -16.42 -5.82 -4.21
C MET A 159 -15.77 -4.45 -3.99
N GLY A 160 -15.75 -3.59 -5.01
CA GLY A 160 -15.26 -2.22 -4.92
C GLY A 160 -14.49 -1.77 -6.15
N PHE A 161 -13.43 -0.96 -5.94
CA PHE A 161 -12.57 -0.47 -7.00
C PHE A 161 -11.36 -1.37 -7.23
N SER A 162 -10.77 -1.28 -8.41
CA SER A 162 -9.60 -2.07 -8.80
C SER A 162 -8.34 -1.80 -7.95
N PHE A 163 -8.34 -0.75 -7.13
CA PHE A 163 -7.24 -0.36 -6.24
C PHE A 163 -7.51 -0.62 -4.74
N ASP A 164 -8.61 -1.28 -4.42
CA ASP A 164 -9.07 -1.48 -3.03
C ASP A 164 -8.10 -2.33 -2.19
N ASP A 165 -7.29 -3.19 -2.81
CA ASP A 165 -6.23 -3.93 -2.12
C ASP A 165 -5.30 -2.99 -1.33
N THR A 166 -5.10 -1.76 -1.84
CA THR A 166 -4.22 -0.77 -1.20
C THR A 166 -4.75 -0.25 0.12
N ASP A 167 -6.05 -0.33 0.40
CA ASP A 167 -6.62 0.08 1.68
C ASP A 167 -6.06 -0.79 2.82
N VAL A 168 -5.90 -2.09 2.55
CA VAL A 168 -5.29 -3.03 3.50
C VAL A 168 -3.80 -2.72 3.67
N TYR A 169 -3.08 -2.49 2.59
CA TYR A 169 -1.64 -2.22 2.64
C TYR A 169 -1.34 -0.92 3.39
N LYS A 170 -2.02 0.18 3.06
CA LYS A 170 -1.88 1.49 3.72
C LYS A 170 -2.22 1.42 5.21
N THR A 171 -3.26 0.64 5.57
CA THR A 171 -3.63 0.46 6.98
C THR A 171 -2.55 -0.29 7.75
N ILE A 172 -1.96 -1.35 7.16
CA ILE A 172 -0.83 -2.07 7.75
C ILE A 172 0.40 -1.17 7.86
N GLU A 173 0.66 -0.32 6.87
CA GLU A 173 1.77 0.63 6.90
C GLU A 173 1.63 1.60 8.08
N GLY A 174 0.47 2.26 8.20
CA GLY A 174 0.18 3.14 9.32
C GLY A 174 0.27 2.45 10.68
N ALA A 175 -0.25 1.22 10.79
CA ALA A 175 -0.13 0.40 11.98
C ALA A 175 1.32 0.03 12.31
N SER A 176 2.16 -0.17 11.29
CA SER A 176 3.58 -0.48 11.47
C SER A 176 4.35 0.68 12.08
N TYR A 177 4.08 1.92 11.67
CA TYR A 177 4.65 3.12 12.30
C TYR A 177 4.18 3.27 13.75
N ILE A 178 2.95 2.91 14.06
CA ILE A 178 2.46 2.88 15.44
C ILE A 178 3.16 1.81 16.27
N LEU A 179 3.30 0.60 15.73
CA LEU A 179 4.00 -0.50 16.42
C LEU A 179 5.46 -0.20 16.75
N GLN A 180 6.12 0.60 15.93
CA GLN A 180 7.49 1.06 16.19
C GLN A 180 7.60 1.88 17.48
N THR A 181 6.61 2.74 17.72
CA THR A 181 6.59 3.62 18.90
C THR A 181 5.89 2.97 20.10
N TYR A 182 4.84 2.22 19.84
CA TYR A 182 4.00 1.55 20.84
C TYR A 182 3.87 0.06 20.51
N PRO A 183 4.82 -0.79 20.92
CA PRO A 183 4.74 -2.22 20.68
C PRO A 183 3.44 -2.82 21.26
N ASP A 184 2.66 -3.48 20.40
CA ASP A 184 1.38 -4.10 20.75
C ASP A 184 1.32 -5.51 20.15
N LYS A 185 1.32 -6.53 21.02
CA LYS A 185 1.27 -7.94 20.61
C LYS A 185 -0.06 -8.32 19.95
N LYS A 186 -1.17 -7.69 20.37
CA LYS A 186 -2.50 -7.97 19.80
C LYS A 186 -2.61 -7.41 18.39
N MET A 187 -2.21 -6.16 18.19
CA MET A 187 -2.16 -5.53 16.87
C MET A 187 -1.23 -6.30 15.94
N LYS A 188 -0.04 -6.71 16.42
CA LYS A 188 0.88 -7.53 15.61
C LYS A 188 0.24 -8.86 15.20
N ALA A 189 -0.39 -9.58 16.12
CA ALA A 189 -1.05 -10.84 15.80
C ALA A 189 -2.23 -10.66 14.84
N TYR A 190 -2.97 -9.57 14.96
CA TYR A 190 -4.03 -9.22 14.00
C TYR A 190 -3.47 -8.97 12.60
N ILE A 191 -2.41 -8.16 12.48
CA ILE A 191 -1.73 -7.95 11.20
C ILE A 191 -1.20 -9.27 10.62
N ASP A 192 -0.59 -10.13 11.45
CA ASP A 192 -0.12 -11.45 11.01
C ASP A 192 -1.27 -12.31 10.44
N SER A 193 -2.49 -12.22 11.01
CA SER A 193 -3.68 -12.92 10.49
C SER A 193 -4.15 -12.34 9.14
N VAL A 194 -4.20 -11.02 9.00
CA VAL A 194 -4.51 -10.36 7.72
C VAL A 194 -3.49 -10.73 6.64
N LEU A 195 -2.19 -10.76 6.98
CA LEU A 195 -1.14 -11.17 6.05
C LEU A 195 -1.22 -12.65 5.64
N ASN A 196 -1.86 -13.53 6.42
CA ASN A 196 -2.16 -14.89 5.96
C ASN A 196 -3.17 -14.87 4.80
N VAL A 197 -4.21 -14.06 4.92
CA VAL A 197 -5.25 -13.91 3.89
C VAL A 197 -4.66 -13.28 2.63
N VAL A 198 -3.89 -12.19 2.78
CA VAL A 198 -3.18 -11.54 1.67
C VAL A 198 -2.25 -12.53 0.94
N GLY A 199 -1.44 -13.27 1.70
CA GLY A 199 -0.50 -14.24 1.11
C GLY A 199 -1.19 -15.41 0.40
N ALA A 200 -2.36 -15.84 0.87
CA ALA A 200 -3.15 -16.89 0.23
C ALA A 200 -3.74 -16.46 -1.13
N ALA A 201 -3.94 -15.15 -1.34
CA ALA A 201 -4.42 -14.58 -2.59
C ALA A 201 -3.33 -14.37 -3.65
N GLN A 202 -2.07 -14.63 -3.32
CA GLN A 202 -0.95 -14.46 -4.26
C GLN A 202 -0.85 -15.65 -5.22
N GLU A 203 -0.82 -15.37 -6.51
CA GLU A 203 -0.66 -16.39 -7.55
C GLU A 203 0.71 -17.08 -7.47
N PRO A 204 0.85 -18.31 -7.99
CA PRO A 204 2.09 -19.09 -7.87
C PRO A 204 3.33 -18.38 -8.44
N ASP A 205 3.16 -17.58 -9.48
CA ASP A 205 4.23 -16.80 -10.12
C ASP A 205 4.56 -15.49 -9.38
N GLY A 206 3.84 -15.17 -8.31
CA GLY A 206 4.04 -13.99 -7.48
C GLY A 206 3.08 -12.83 -7.75
N TYR A 207 2.27 -12.88 -8.82
CA TYR A 207 1.28 -11.83 -9.09
C TYR A 207 0.26 -11.72 -7.95
N LEU A 208 -0.11 -10.50 -7.58
CA LEU A 208 -1.13 -10.26 -6.56
C LEU A 208 -1.95 -9.01 -6.89
N TYR A 209 -3.16 -9.22 -7.39
CA TYR A 209 -4.11 -8.17 -7.71
C TYR A 209 -5.51 -8.76 -7.73
N THR A 210 -6.27 -8.58 -6.64
CA THR A 210 -7.54 -9.28 -6.43
C THR A 210 -8.59 -8.94 -7.47
N ALA A 211 -8.59 -7.69 -7.98
CA ALA A 211 -9.51 -7.23 -9.03
C ALA A 211 -9.45 -8.08 -10.33
N ARG A 212 -8.40 -8.88 -10.49
CA ARG A 212 -8.25 -9.82 -11.58
C ARG A 212 -8.35 -11.27 -11.11
N THR A 213 -7.66 -11.61 -10.02
CA THR A 213 -7.52 -12.99 -9.56
C THR A 213 -8.85 -13.61 -9.10
N ILE A 214 -9.79 -12.80 -8.60
CA ILE A 214 -11.13 -13.27 -8.20
C ILE A 214 -11.85 -13.97 -9.34
N ASN A 215 -11.82 -13.40 -10.55
CA ASN A 215 -12.43 -13.98 -11.75
C ASN A 215 -11.58 -13.67 -12.98
N PRO A 216 -10.56 -14.49 -13.28
CA PRO A 216 -9.64 -14.23 -14.39
C PRO A 216 -10.28 -14.20 -15.77
N LYS A 217 -11.45 -14.88 -15.93
CA LYS A 217 -12.21 -14.87 -17.20
C LYS A 217 -13.04 -13.60 -17.39
N HIS A 218 -13.50 -13.03 -16.30
CA HIS A 218 -14.29 -11.78 -16.27
C HIS A 218 -13.77 -10.86 -15.17
N PRO A 219 -12.54 -10.33 -15.31
CA PRO A 219 -11.93 -9.49 -14.29
C PRO A 219 -12.67 -8.16 -14.15
N HIS A 220 -12.38 -7.42 -13.10
CA HIS A 220 -12.91 -6.07 -12.92
C HIS A 220 -12.72 -5.23 -14.19
N GLY A 221 -13.74 -4.49 -14.61
CA GLY A 221 -13.76 -3.79 -15.91
C GLY A 221 -12.59 -2.83 -16.16
N TRP A 222 -11.95 -2.35 -15.09
CA TRP A 222 -10.75 -1.52 -15.17
C TRP A 222 -9.47 -2.31 -15.34
N SER A 223 -9.45 -3.62 -15.03
CA SER A 223 -8.24 -4.46 -15.11
C SER A 223 -7.82 -4.80 -16.55
N GLY A 224 -8.75 -4.70 -17.50
CA GLY A 224 -8.50 -5.14 -18.87
C GLY A 224 -8.58 -6.66 -19.06
N ALA A 225 -8.46 -7.12 -20.30
CA ALA A 225 -8.60 -8.54 -20.66
C ALA A 225 -7.39 -9.38 -20.21
N THR A 226 -6.19 -8.80 -20.23
CA THR A 226 -4.95 -9.45 -19.82
C THR A 226 -4.24 -8.61 -18.77
N ARG A 227 -3.30 -9.21 -18.02
CA ARG A 227 -2.40 -8.47 -17.13
C ARG A 227 -1.73 -7.33 -17.91
N TRP A 228 -1.52 -6.22 -17.27
CA TRP A 228 -0.81 -5.02 -17.75
C TRP A 228 -1.51 -4.28 -18.90
N SER A 229 -2.57 -4.80 -19.50
CA SER A 229 -3.20 -4.21 -20.70
C SER A 229 -3.83 -2.84 -20.48
N LYS A 230 -4.19 -2.49 -19.24
CA LYS A 230 -4.72 -1.16 -18.86
C LYS A 230 -3.93 -0.48 -17.75
N VAL A 231 -2.71 -0.92 -17.49
CA VAL A 231 -1.91 -0.46 -16.35
C VAL A 231 -1.57 1.03 -16.42
N GLU A 232 -1.39 1.57 -17.60
CA GLU A 232 -1.10 2.99 -17.81
C GLU A 232 -2.32 3.90 -17.66
N VAL A 233 -3.53 3.33 -17.61
CA VAL A 233 -4.79 4.09 -17.60
C VAL A 233 -5.59 3.83 -16.31
N LEU A 234 -6.08 2.61 -16.11
CA LEU A 234 -7.12 2.31 -15.12
C LEU A 234 -6.84 1.16 -14.18
N SER A 235 -6.04 0.14 -14.56
CA SER A 235 -6.01 -1.12 -13.79
C SER A 235 -5.40 -0.97 -12.41
N HIS A 236 -4.51 -0.03 -12.19
CA HIS A 236 -3.85 0.19 -10.89
C HIS A 236 -3.02 -1.02 -10.38
N GLU A 237 -2.64 -1.96 -11.25
CA GLU A 237 -1.79 -3.10 -10.87
C GLU A 237 -0.49 -2.64 -10.23
N LEU A 238 0.23 -1.72 -10.88
CA LEU A 238 1.49 -1.18 -10.37
C LEU A 238 1.31 -0.21 -9.19
N TYR A 239 0.13 0.44 -9.08
CA TYR A 239 -0.23 1.20 -7.88
C TYR A 239 -0.41 0.28 -6.67
N ASN A 240 -1.07 -0.88 -6.85
CA ASN A 240 -1.20 -1.89 -5.81
C ASN A 240 0.16 -2.46 -5.40
N LEU A 241 1.05 -2.74 -6.36
CA LEU A 241 2.44 -3.12 -6.08
C LEU A 241 3.13 -2.07 -5.21
N GLY A 242 3.08 -0.80 -5.62
CA GLY A 242 3.77 0.28 -4.92
C GLY A 242 3.38 0.38 -3.45
N HIS A 243 2.09 0.45 -3.16
CA HIS A 243 1.60 0.49 -1.78
C HIS A 243 1.91 -0.77 -0.98
N MET A 244 1.86 -1.95 -1.62
CA MET A 244 2.25 -3.20 -0.97
C MET A 244 3.72 -3.18 -0.56
N VAL A 245 4.60 -2.80 -1.47
CA VAL A 245 6.04 -2.76 -1.24
C VAL A 245 6.39 -1.76 -0.14
N ASP A 246 5.80 -0.57 -0.19
CA ASP A 246 6.06 0.49 0.80
C ASP A 246 5.60 0.07 2.20
N ALA A 247 4.40 -0.49 2.32
CA ALA A 247 3.86 -1.04 3.56
C ALA A 247 4.71 -2.22 4.09
N ALA A 248 5.18 -3.10 3.20
CA ALA A 248 6.00 -4.24 3.58
C ALA A 248 7.37 -3.82 4.09
N CYS A 249 7.99 -2.79 3.49
CA CYS A 249 9.22 -2.19 4.00
C CYS A 249 9.01 -1.59 5.39
N ALA A 250 7.95 -0.81 5.60
CA ALA A 250 7.61 -0.24 6.89
C ALA A 250 7.38 -1.32 7.96
N HIS A 251 6.61 -2.36 7.62
CA HIS A 251 6.31 -3.47 8.52
C HIS A 251 7.58 -4.24 8.93
N TYR A 252 8.45 -4.54 7.97
CA TYR A 252 9.73 -5.20 8.26
C TYR A 252 10.63 -4.34 9.14
N GLN A 253 10.78 -3.05 8.83
CA GLN A 253 11.59 -2.13 9.62
C GLN A 253 11.07 -1.97 11.06
N ALA A 254 9.75 -1.94 11.25
CA ALA A 254 9.14 -1.78 12.57
C ALA A 254 9.14 -3.06 13.42
N THR A 255 9.00 -4.24 12.80
CA THR A 255 8.71 -5.49 13.51
C THR A 255 9.77 -6.57 13.35
N GLY A 256 10.62 -6.48 12.34
CA GLY A 256 11.56 -7.53 11.93
C GLY A 256 10.90 -8.72 11.22
N SER A 257 9.57 -8.73 11.05
CA SER A 257 8.84 -9.82 10.40
C SER A 257 9.02 -9.78 8.89
N ARG A 258 9.52 -10.86 8.30
CA ARG A 258 9.73 -10.98 6.85
C ARG A 258 8.46 -11.30 6.06
N LYS A 259 7.39 -11.72 6.74
CA LYS A 259 6.20 -12.28 6.10
C LYS A 259 5.63 -11.39 4.99
N PHE A 260 5.39 -10.12 5.28
CA PHE A 260 4.86 -9.17 4.30
C PHE A 260 5.92 -8.80 3.26
N LEU A 261 7.17 -8.63 3.68
CA LEU A 261 8.28 -8.35 2.77
C LEU A 261 8.46 -9.46 1.72
N ASP A 262 8.36 -10.72 2.12
CA ASP A 262 8.52 -11.85 1.20
C ASP A 262 7.35 -11.95 0.20
N ILE A 263 6.10 -11.61 0.60
CA ILE A 263 4.94 -11.50 -0.31
C ILE A 263 5.18 -10.36 -1.32
N ALA A 264 5.56 -9.18 -0.84
CA ALA A 264 5.78 -8.00 -1.68
C ALA A 264 6.95 -8.22 -2.67
N LYS A 265 8.04 -8.85 -2.24
CA LYS A 265 9.16 -9.21 -3.11
C LYS A 265 8.74 -10.15 -4.23
N ARG A 266 7.94 -11.17 -3.95
CA ARG A 266 7.45 -12.07 -5.00
C ARG A 266 6.63 -11.32 -6.05
N TYR A 267 5.80 -10.35 -5.63
CA TYR A 267 5.06 -9.53 -6.60
C TYR A 267 5.98 -8.59 -7.38
N ALA A 268 6.94 -7.93 -6.73
CA ALA A 268 7.94 -7.10 -7.41
C ALA A 268 8.77 -7.92 -8.42
N ASP A 269 9.16 -9.14 -8.05
CA ASP A 269 9.90 -10.04 -8.93
C ASP A 269 9.05 -10.53 -10.12
N CYS A 270 7.74 -10.72 -9.93
CA CYS A 270 6.79 -10.99 -11.01
C CYS A 270 6.73 -9.81 -11.99
N VAL A 271 6.63 -8.59 -11.48
CA VAL A 271 6.61 -7.38 -12.33
C VAL A 271 7.91 -7.26 -13.12
N ILE A 272 9.07 -7.35 -12.48
CA ILE A 272 10.39 -7.25 -13.16
C ILE A 272 10.56 -8.32 -14.25
N ARG A 273 9.95 -9.48 -14.09
CA ARG A 273 9.97 -10.53 -15.11
C ARG A 273 9.08 -10.21 -16.31
N GLU A 274 7.92 -9.59 -16.08
CA GLU A 274 6.89 -9.39 -17.11
C GLU A 274 6.86 -7.99 -17.73
N VAL A 275 7.32 -6.99 -17.00
CA VAL A 275 7.33 -5.57 -17.40
C VAL A 275 8.77 -5.09 -17.51
N GLY A 276 9.09 -4.30 -18.54
CA GLY A 276 10.45 -3.77 -18.70
C GLY A 276 10.82 -3.51 -20.16
N PRO A 277 12.11 -3.20 -20.40
CA PRO A 277 12.60 -2.85 -21.72
C PRO A 277 13.01 -4.05 -22.58
N GLN A 278 13.04 -5.28 -22.02
CA GLN A 278 13.59 -6.45 -22.71
C GLN A 278 12.59 -7.02 -23.73
N ALA A 279 13.10 -7.74 -24.72
CA ALA A 279 12.25 -8.45 -25.67
C ALA A 279 11.34 -9.46 -24.93
N GLY A 280 10.04 -9.42 -25.22
CA GLY A 280 9.04 -10.27 -24.58
C GLY A 280 8.41 -9.68 -23.32
N GLN A 281 8.93 -8.57 -22.78
CA GLN A 281 8.30 -7.85 -21.68
C GLN A 281 7.27 -6.82 -22.19
N HIS A 282 6.32 -6.48 -21.33
CA HIS A 282 5.38 -5.38 -21.57
C HIS A 282 6.09 -4.03 -21.34
N ARG A 283 6.15 -3.21 -22.38
CA ARG A 283 6.71 -1.86 -22.27
C ARG A 283 5.64 -0.88 -21.81
N VAL A 284 5.39 -0.85 -20.53
CA VAL A 284 4.37 -0.03 -19.87
C VAL A 284 4.94 0.63 -18.62
N VAL A 285 4.25 1.67 -18.12
CA VAL A 285 4.60 2.38 -16.89
C VAL A 285 3.38 2.47 -15.96
N PRO A 286 3.54 2.73 -14.65
CA PRO A 286 2.41 2.93 -13.75
C PRO A 286 1.52 4.09 -14.23
N GLY A 287 0.24 3.85 -14.50
CA GLY A 287 -0.72 4.93 -14.79
C GLY A 287 -0.93 5.83 -13.58
N HIS A 288 -0.93 5.26 -12.37
CA HIS A 288 -0.81 5.98 -11.12
C HIS A 288 0.53 5.63 -10.46
N GLN A 289 1.37 6.64 -10.30
CA GLN A 289 2.70 6.52 -9.73
C GLN A 289 2.62 6.16 -8.23
N ILE A 290 3.62 5.50 -7.75
CA ILE A 290 4.10 5.12 -6.42
C ILE A 290 5.09 3.96 -6.51
N ALA A 291 4.98 3.10 -7.52
CA ALA A 291 5.85 1.94 -7.67
C ALA A 291 7.33 2.35 -7.72
N GLU A 292 7.62 3.49 -8.34
CA GLU A 292 8.97 4.05 -8.49
C GLU A 292 9.62 4.33 -7.13
N MET A 293 8.91 5.05 -6.27
CA MET A 293 9.37 5.38 -4.90
C MET A 293 9.47 4.10 -4.04
N ALA A 294 8.47 3.25 -4.10
CA ALA A 294 8.42 2.03 -3.30
C ALA A 294 9.54 1.03 -3.66
N LEU A 295 9.83 0.85 -4.95
CA LEU A 295 10.92 -0.01 -5.41
C LEU A 295 12.29 0.56 -5.06
N ALA A 296 12.48 1.88 -5.12
CA ALA A 296 13.69 2.54 -4.62
C ALA A 296 13.90 2.29 -3.11
N ARG A 297 12.81 2.36 -2.32
CA ARG A 297 12.84 2.00 -0.90
C ARG A 297 13.17 0.52 -0.68
N LEU A 298 12.59 -0.38 -1.48
CA LEU A 298 12.88 -1.81 -1.41
C LEU A 298 14.35 -2.11 -1.72
N TYR A 299 14.94 -1.43 -2.72
CA TYR A 299 16.36 -1.49 -2.99
C TYR A 299 17.19 -1.04 -1.78
N THR A 300 16.86 0.11 -1.20
CA THR A 300 17.57 0.64 -0.03
C THR A 300 17.53 -0.34 1.16
N LEU A 301 16.42 -1.06 1.31
CA LEU A 301 16.23 -2.04 2.37
C LEU A 301 16.99 -3.35 2.12
N THR A 302 16.99 -3.83 0.86
CA THR A 302 17.48 -5.18 0.51
C THR A 302 18.88 -5.20 -0.11
N GLY A 303 19.28 -4.11 -0.76
CA GLY A 303 20.50 -4.03 -1.59
C GLY A 303 20.35 -4.70 -2.95
N GLU A 304 19.16 -5.21 -3.32
CA GLU A 304 18.93 -5.92 -4.59
C GLU A 304 18.71 -4.91 -5.73
N LYS A 305 19.74 -4.69 -6.54
CA LYS A 305 19.80 -3.66 -7.60
C LYS A 305 18.63 -3.72 -8.60
N LYS A 306 18.08 -4.91 -8.86
CA LYS A 306 16.95 -5.09 -9.78
C LYS A 306 15.74 -4.19 -9.45
N TYR A 307 15.51 -3.89 -8.16
CA TYR A 307 14.41 -3.01 -7.75
C TYR A 307 14.68 -1.54 -8.10
N LEU A 308 15.92 -1.09 -7.96
CA LEU A 308 16.31 0.25 -8.40
C LEU A 308 16.28 0.38 -9.92
N ASP A 309 16.72 -0.66 -10.64
CA ASP A 309 16.69 -0.69 -12.09
C ASP A 309 15.26 -0.61 -12.62
N GLU A 310 14.31 -1.31 -12.00
CA GLU A 310 12.90 -1.24 -12.37
C GLU A 310 12.27 0.11 -12.02
N ALA A 311 12.57 0.67 -10.85
CA ALA A 311 12.15 2.03 -10.50
C ALA A 311 12.62 3.06 -11.55
N LYS A 312 13.89 2.96 -11.94
CA LYS A 312 14.46 3.83 -12.99
C LYS A 312 13.82 3.59 -14.36
N TYR A 313 13.56 2.33 -14.72
CA TYR A 313 12.87 2.00 -15.96
C TYR A 313 11.51 2.69 -16.06
N PHE A 314 10.69 2.65 -15.00
CA PHE A 314 9.38 3.33 -15.00
C PHE A 314 9.50 4.83 -15.23
N LEU A 315 10.53 5.47 -14.68
CA LEU A 315 10.79 6.89 -14.89
C LEU A 315 11.31 7.18 -16.30
N ASP A 316 12.29 6.40 -16.78
CA ASP A 316 12.89 6.57 -18.13
C ASP A 316 11.86 6.33 -19.25
N ALA A 317 10.97 5.37 -19.05
CA ALA A 317 9.96 5.00 -20.05
C ALA A 317 8.73 5.93 -20.04
N ARG A 318 8.49 6.68 -18.96
CA ARG A 318 7.33 7.58 -18.86
C ARG A 318 7.38 8.66 -19.95
N GLY A 319 6.24 8.80 -20.66
CA GLY A 319 6.12 9.70 -21.82
C GLY A 319 6.83 9.20 -23.09
N THR A 320 7.27 7.92 -23.09
CA THR A 320 7.82 7.25 -24.29
C THR A 320 7.04 5.99 -24.67
N THR A 321 6.05 5.59 -23.88
CA THR A 321 5.11 4.49 -24.16
C THR A 321 4.03 4.92 -25.15
N SER A 322 3.06 4.07 -25.43
CA SER A 322 1.95 4.40 -26.35
C SER A 322 0.92 5.38 -25.78
N ILE A 323 0.90 5.55 -24.48
CA ILE A 323 -0.04 6.45 -23.77
C ILE A 323 0.63 7.79 -23.51
N HIS A 324 0.07 8.85 -24.11
CA HIS A 324 0.50 10.24 -23.92
C HIS A 324 -0.63 11.02 -23.26
N ASP A 325 -0.57 11.17 -21.92
CA ASP A 325 -1.61 11.77 -21.12
C ASP A 325 -1.03 12.73 -20.07
N ALA A 326 -1.40 13.99 -20.16
CA ALA A 326 -0.98 15.03 -19.21
C ALA A 326 -1.50 14.77 -17.80
N TYR A 327 -2.68 14.14 -17.65
CA TYR A 327 -3.25 13.80 -16.34
C TYR A 327 -2.35 12.88 -15.52
N SER A 328 -1.69 11.92 -16.18
CA SER A 328 -0.75 10.96 -15.59
C SER A 328 0.72 11.36 -15.74
N GLN A 329 1.01 12.61 -16.13
CA GLN A 329 2.36 13.12 -16.39
C GLN A 329 3.11 12.29 -17.46
N SER A 330 2.40 11.73 -18.45
CA SER A 330 2.95 10.89 -19.53
C SER A 330 2.90 11.57 -20.89
N ASP A 331 2.54 12.84 -20.99
CA ASP A 331 2.47 13.60 -22.24
C ASP A 331 3.83 13.82 -22.90
N LYS A 332 4.89 13.86 -22.11
CA LYS A 332 6.29 13.95 -22.55
C LYS A 332 7.24 13.26 -21.57
N PRO A 333 8.44 12.87 -22.03
CA PRO A 333 9.47 12.28 -21.17
C PRO A 333 9.78 13.15 -19.95
N ILE A 334 10.03 12.53 -18.80
CA ILE A 334 10.27 13.22 -17.52
C ILE A 334 11.36 14.30 -17.65
N LEU A 335 12.50 13.98 -18.30
CA LEU A 335 13.61 14.92 -18.46
C LEU A 335 13.29 16.15 -19.34
N LYS A 336 12.12 16.18 -19.99
CA LYS A 336 11.60 17.31 -20.77
C LYS A 336 10.48 18.06 -20.06
N GLN A 337 10.11 17.64 -18.86
CA GLN A 337 9.10 18.31 -18.04
C GLN A 337 9.78 19.47 -17.27
N ASN A 338 9.18 20.64 -17.30
CA ASN A 338 9.71 21.86 -16.69
C ASN A 338 8.72 22.57 -15.76
N GLU A 339 7.56 21.99 -15.58
CA GLU A 339 6.51 22.46 -14.68
C GLU A 339 5.67 21.29 -14.14
N ALA A 340 5.03 21.50 -13.01
CA ALA A 340 4.15 20.53 -12.40
C ALA A 340 2.73 20.69 -12.94
N TRP A 341 2.18 19.65 -13.50
CA TRP A 341 0.80 19.59 -14.02
C TRP A 341 0.12 18.26 -13.79
N GLY A 342 -1.11 18.13 -14.30
CA GLY A 342 -1.90 16.92 -14.23
C GLY A 342 -2.44 16.62 -12.84
N HIS A 343 -2.66 15.34 -12.55
CA HIS A 343 -3.20 14.92 -11.27
C HIS A 343 -2.17 15.09 -10.13
N ALA A 344 -2.50 15.89 -9.14
CA ALA A 344 -1.57 16.33 -8.08
C ALA A 344 -0.95 15.17 -7.29
N VAL A 345 -1.75 14.15 -6.93
CA VAL A 345 -1.26 13.00 -6.16
C VAL A 345 -0.28 12.16 -6.99
N ARG A 346 -0.59 11.91 -8.26
CA ARG A 346 0.32 11.21 -9.18
C ARG A 346 1.63 11.94 -9.34
N ALA A 347 1.58 13.27 -9.53
CA ALA A 347 2.75 14.11 -9.62
C ALA A 347 3.60 14.06 -8.35
N GLY A 348 2.97 14.14 -7.16
CA GLY A 348 3.67 14.06 -5.88
C GLY A 348 4.43 12.74 -5.70
N TYR A 349 3.83 11.60 -6.04
CA TYR A 349 4.50 10.31 -6.02
C TYR A 349 5.63 10.22 -7.06
N MET A 350 5.40 10.73 -8.27
CA MET A 350 6.43 10.74 -9.31
C MET A 350 7.66 11.53 -8.87
N TYR A 351 7.47 12.74 -8.35
CA TYR A 351 8.59 13.57 -7.90
C TYR A 351 9.33 12.95 -6.70
N ALA A 352 8.64 12.28 -5.80
CA ALA A 352 9.29 11.52 -4.74
C ALA A 352 10.15 10.37 -5.33
N GLY A 353 9.61 9.61 -6.29
CA GLY A 353 10.35 8.56 -6.98
C GLY A 353 11.55 9.08 -7.76
N ILE A 354 11.41 10.21 -8.47
CA ILE A 354 12.54 10.87 -9.16
C ILE A 354 13.61 11.26 -8.15
N ALA A 355 13.24 11.87 -7.02
CA ALA A 355 14.19 12.29 -5.99
C ALA A 355 14.96 11.10 -5.40
N ASP A 356 14.27 9.98 -5.12
CA ASP A 356 14.90 8.77 -4.61
C ASP A 356 15.85 8.15 -5.63
N VAL A 357 15.42 7.99 -6.89
CA VAL A 357 16.27 7.43 -7.95
C VAL A 357 17.46 8.36 -8.23
N ALA A 358 17.26 9.68 -8.30
CA ALA A 358 18.35 10.65 -8.45
C ALA A 358 19.38 10.54 -7.33
N ALA A 359 18.92 10.42 -6.08
CA ALA A 359 19.79 10.27 -4.92
C ALA A 359 20.60 8.95 -4.98
N LEU A 360 19.95 7.85 -5.36
CA LEU A 360 20.55 6.52 -5.35
C LEU A 360 21.48 6.28 -6.55
N THR A 361 21.18 6.87 -7.71
CA THR A 361 21.97 6.71 -8.94
C THR A 361 22.99 7.81 -9.17
N ARG A 362 22.84 8.98 -8.52
CA ARG A 362 23.61 10.20 -8.80
C ARG A 362 23.43 10.71 -10.23
N ASP A 363 22.30 10.38 -10.85
CA ASP A 363 21.96 10.82 -12.20
C ASP A 363 21.74 12.34 -12.25
N SER A 364 22.66 13.04 -12.91
CA SER A 364 22.66 14.50 -12.95
C SER A 364 21.46 15.10 -13.66
N ASP A 365 20.86 14.36 -14.60
CA ASP A 365 19.73 14.85 -15.38
C ASP A 365 18.44 14.79 -14.56
N TYR A 366 18.27 13.74 -13.78
CA TYR A 366 17.20 13.67 -12.76
C TYR A 366 17.36 14.74 -11.68
N ILE A 367 18.61 14.97 -11.19
CA ILE A 367 18.90 16.02 -10.20
C ILE A 367 18.54 17.43 -10.74
N LYS A 368 18.73 17.69 -12.03
CA LYS A 368 18.35 18.96 -12.65
C LYS A 368 16.85 19.10 -12.88
N THR A 369 16.15 17.98 -13.13
CA THR A 369 14.72 17.97 -13.44
C THR A 369 13.86 18.29 -12.21
N ILE A 370 14.28 17.87 -11.02
CA ILE A 370 13.57 18.15 -9.76
C ILE A 370 14.09 19.38 -9.03
#